data_b387f38e725cd4f6e2dd4567e7e6af90
#
_entry.id   b387f38e725cd4f6e2dd4567e7e6af90
#
_cell.length_a   1.000
_cell.length_b   1.000
_cell.length_c   1.000
_cell.angle_alpha   90.00
_cell.angle_beta   90.00
_cell.angle_gamma   90.00
#
_symmetry.space_group_name_H-M   'P 1'
#
loop_
_entity.id
_entity.type
_entity.pdbx_description
1 polymer ?
#
loop_
_entity_poly.entity_id
_entity_poly.type
_entity_poly.pdbx_seq_one_letter_code
_entity_poly.pdbx_strand_id
1 'polypeptide(L)'
;MRVQAQGRSHNGRKFRETCETVVVNAHGGLLLLKHEVKDGEMLVISNPETQEELECRIVYLGDPGEKGQRVGIEFLTPAPHFWGLELEDKSTSSTDGTTSVN
;
A
#
# COMPACT_ATOMS: atom_id res chain seq x y z
N MET A 1 -4.42 -6.74 -7.44
CA MET A 1 -4.18 -5.46 -8.18
C MET A 1 -2.68 -5.20 -8.21
N ARG A 2 -2.22 -4.55 -9.25
CA ARG A 2 -0.81 -4.24 -9.40
C ARG A 2 -0.57 -2.76 -9.26
N VAL A 3 0.49 -2.41 -8.54
CA VAL A 3 0.91 -1.02 -8.37
C VAL A 3 2.42 -0.95 -8.53
N GLN A 4 2.93 0.25 -8.70
CA GLN A 4 4.36 0.49 -8.75
C GLN A 4 4.84 1.02 -7.42
N ALA A 5 5.90 0.42 -6.89
CA ALA A 5 6.53 0.87 -5.66
C ALA A 5 7.89 1.43 -6.00
N GLN A 6 8.20 2.61 -5.47
CA GLN A 6 9.49 3.26 -5.65
C GLN A 6 10.03 3.61 -4.27
N GLY A 7 11.33 3.38 -4.09
CA GLY A 7 11.94 3.71 -2.82
C GLY A 7 13.41 3.36 -2.83
N ARG A 8 13.96 3.12 -1.66
CA ARG A 8 15.33 2.66 -1.52
C ARG A 8 15.33 1.27 -0.94
N SER A 9 16.12 0.40 -1.53
CA SER A 9 16.27 -0.95 -1.02
C SER A 9 17.14 -0.92 0.23
N HIS A 10 17.25 -2.09 0.86
CA HIS A 10 18.04 -2.30 2.07
C HIS A 10 19.46 -1.73 1.97
N ASN A 11 20.08 -1.80 0.79
CA ASN A 11 21.45 -1.31 0.60
C ASN A 11 21.51 0.16 0.16
N GLY A 12 20.41 0.89 0.21
CA GLY A 12 20.36 2.31 -0.10
C GLY A 12 20.17 2.65 -1.56
N ARG A 13 20.08 1.65 -2.43
CA ARG A 13 19.88 1.88 -3.85
C ARG A 13 18.42 2.14 -4.16
N LYS A 14 18.19 3.07 -5.07
CA LYS A 14 16.83 3.33 -5.53
C LYS A 14 16.33 2.15 -6.34
N PHE A 15 15.04 1.87 -6.20
CA PHE A 15 14.42 0.81 -6.98
C PHE A 15 13.03 1.24 -7.41
N ARG A 16 12.52 0.57 -8.42
CA ARG A 16 11.15 0.69 -8.89
C ARG A 16 10.69 -0.71 -9.22
N GLU A 17 9.56 -1.10 -8.69
CA GLU A 17 9.07 -2.46 -8.86
C GLU A 17 7.57 -2.44 -9.05
N THR A 18 7.08 -3.20 -10.02
CA THR A 18 5.66 -3.48 -10.13
C THR A 18 5.35 -4.63 -9.21
N CYS A 19 4.45 -4.44 -8.28
CA CYS A 19 4.14 -5.45 -7.26
C CYS A 19 2.65 -5.68 -7.16
N GLU A 20 2.30 -6.81 -6.55
CA GLU A 20 0.92 -7.17 -6.32
C GLU A 20 0.49 -6.69 -4.94
N THR A 21 -0.76 -6.27 -4.83
CA THR A 21 -1.34 -6.00 -3.53
C THR A 21 -1.93 -7.28 -2.98
N VAL A 22 -1.78 -7.48 -1.67
CA VAL A 22 -2.39 -8.61 -0.96
C VAL A 22 -3.67 -8.15 -0.27
N VAL A 23 -3.60 -6.98 0.38
CA VAL A 23 -4.73 -6.37 1.07
C VAL A 23 -4.65 -4.88 0.79
N VAL A 24 -5.80 -4.24 0.62
CA VAL A 24 -5.86 -2.78 0.44
C VAL A 24 -6.95 -2.22 1.33
N ASN A 25 -6.72 -0.98 1.81
CA ASN A 25 -7.73 -0.25 2.56
C ASN A 25 -7.46 1.24 2.44
N ALA A 26 -8.31 2.06 3.08
CA ALA A 26 -8.22 3.52 2.94
C ALA A 26 -6.95 4.10 3.54
N HIS A 27 -6.29 3.37 4.44
CA HIS A 27 -5.12 3.87 5.17
C HIS A 27 -3.81 3.29 4.65
N GLY A 28 -3.86 2.33 3.73
CA GLY A 28 -2.65 1.70 3.20
C GLY A 28 -2.93 0.34 2.64
N GLY A 29 -2.01 -0.59 2.86
CA GLY A 29 -2.19 -1.92 2.33
C GLY A 29 -1.03 -2.83 2.64
N LEU A 30 -1.12 -4.04 2.11
CA LEU A 30 -0.08 -5.05 2.22
C LEU A 30 0.33 -5.41 0.80
N LEU A 31 1.62 -5.26 0.51
CA LEU A 31 2.18 -5.50 -0.82
C LEU A 31 3.12 -6.68 -0.77
N LEU A 32 3.37 -7.26 -1.93
CA LEU A 32 4.38 -8.31 -2.06
C LEU A 32 5.54 -7.72 -2.86
N LEU A 33 6.65 -7.46 -2.17
CA LEU A 33 7.82 -6.82 -2.77
C LEU A 33 8.96 -7.82 -2.89
N LYS A 34 9.67 -7.75 -4.01
CA LYS A 34 10.87 -8.55 -4.21
C LYS A 34 12.12 -7.86 -3.71
N HIS A 35 12.15 -6.53 -3.74
CA HIS A 35 13.28 -5.78 -3.20
C HIS A 35 13.21 -5.77 -1.69
N GLU A 36 14.37 -5.88 -1.05
CA GLU A 36 14.45 -5.80 0.41
C GLU A 36 14.38 -4.35 0.85
N VAL A 37 13.52 -4.08 1.80
CA VAL A 37 13.30 -2.74 2.33
C VAL A 37 13.37 -2.79 3.83
N LYS A 38 13.37 -1.63 4.48
CA LYS A 38 13.46 -1.51 5.93
C LYS A 38 12.18 -0.93 6.50
N ASP A 39 11.81 -1.42 7.68
CA ASP A 39 10.73 -0.86 8.46
C ASP A 39 11.00 0.62 8.73
N GLY A 40 9.97 1.43 8.63
CA GLY A 40 10.06 2.87 8.87
C GLY A 40 10.46 3.70 7.67
N GLU A 41 10.91 3.08 6.59
CA GLU A 41 11.30 3.81 5.40
C GLU A 41 10.09 4.21 4.59
N MET A 42 10.31 5.20 3.73
CA MET A 42 9.26 5.75 2.88
C MET A 42 9.26 5.06 1.53
N LEU A 43 8.07 4.88 0.98
CA LEU A 43 7.87 4.42 -0.37
C LEU A 43 6.91 5.36 -1.07
N VAL A 44 7.05 5.48 -2.38
CA VAL A 44 6.06 6.13 -3.22
C VAL A 44 5.34 5.03 -3.99
N ILE A 45 4.03 4.98 -3.85
CA ILE A 45 3.20 3.98 -4.51
C ILE A 45 2.41 4.67 -5.60
N SER A 46 2.45 4.13 -6.81
CA SER A 46 1.69 4.66 -7.95
C SER A 46 0.67 3.63 -8.41
N ASN A 47 -0.54 4.10 -8.62
CA ASN A 47 -1.59 3.26 -9.20
C ASN A 47 -1.72 3.62 -10.68
N PRO A 48 -1.32 2.71 -11.59
CA PRO A 48 -1.34 3.04 -13.01
C PRO A 48 -2.75 3.29 -13.56
N GLU A 49 -3.77 2.76 -12.91
CA GLU A 49 -5.14 2.96 -13.39
C GLU A 49 -5.69 4.33 -13.07
N THR A 50 -5.36 4.86 -11.91
CA THR A 50 -5.83 6.19 -11.50
C THR A 50 -4.77 7.26 -11.75
N GLN A 51 -3.53 6.84 -11.98
CA GLN A 51 -2.37 7.72 -12.17
C GLN A 51 -2.06 8.55 -10.93
N GLU A 52 -2.52 8.11 -9.78
CA GLU A 52 -2.22 8.77 -8.50
C GLU A 52 -0.96 8.19 -7.90
N GLU A 53 -0.24 9.04 -7.19
CA GLU A 53 0.94 8.65 -6.43
C GLU A 53 0.78 9.11 -4.99
N LEU A 54 1.17 8.25 -4.07
CA LEU A 54 1.09 8.58 -2.64
C LEU A 54 2.37 8.19 -1.95
N GLU A 55 2.79 9.01 -1.01
CA GLU A 55 3.87 8.66 -0.11
C GLU A 55 3.34 7.81 1.02
N CYS A 56 4.07 6.76 1.34
CA CYS A 56 3.69 5.80 2.36
C CYS A 56 4.88 5.51 3.25
N ARG A 57 4.59 5.01 4.44
CA ARG A 57 5.62 4.53 5.36
C ARG A 57 5.51 3.02 5.47
N ILE A 58 6.65 2.35 5.50
CA ILE A 58 6.68 0.91 5.74
C ILE A 58 6.50 0.69 7.23
N VAL A 59 5.45 -0.05 7.60
CA VAL A 59 5.11 -0.28 9.01
C VAL A 59 5.11 -1.75 9.39
N TYR A 60 5.32 -2.64 8.42
CA TYR A 60 5.32 -4.07 8.69
C TYR A 60 6.15 -4.79 7.64
N LEU A 61 6.97 -5.72 8.09
CA LEU A 61 7.74 -6.60 7.21
C LEU A 61 7.45 -8.04 7.60
N GLY A 62 6.94 -8.83 6.66
CA GLY A 62 6.72 -10.24 6.87
C GLY A 62 7.97 -11.03 6.58
N ASP A 63 7.86 -12.35 6.67
CA ASP A 63 8.99 -13.22 6.37
C ASP A 63 9.26 -13.25 4.87
N PRO A 64 10.54 -13.19 4.45
CA PRO A 64 10.87 -13.30 3.02
C PRO A 64 10.54 -14.70 2.50
N GLY A 65 10.10 -14.77 1.25
CA GLY A 65 9.79 -16.02 0.60
C GLY A 65 10.17 -15.96 -0.87
N GLU A 66 9.86 -17.03 -1.59
CA GLU A 66 10.24 -17.13 -3.00
C GLU A 66 9.59 -16.05 -3.85
N LYS A 67 8.37 -15.66 -3.50
CA LYS A 67 7.65 -14.66 -4.29
C LYS A 67 7.88 -13.25 -3.79
N GLY A 68 8.71 -13.09 -2.78
CA GLY A 68 8.99 -11.79 -2.20
C GLY A 68 8.61 -11.76 -0.74
N GLN A 69 8.50 -10.55 -0.22
CA GLN A 69 8.21 -10.30 1.18
C GLN A 69 6.94 -9.46 1.27
N ARG A 70 6.07 -9.82 2.20
CA ARG A 70 4.90 -8.98 2.48
C ARG A 70 5.35 -7.74 3.23
N VAL A 71 4.94 -6.60 2.70
CA VAL A 71 5.33 -5.30 3.24
C VAL A 71 4.06 -4.51 3.49
N GLY A 72 3.83 -4.17 4.75
CA GLY A 72 2.70 -3.33 5.13
C GLY A 72 3.07 -1.88 5.00
N ILE A 73 2.20 -1.11 4.36
CA ILE A 73 2.42 0.31 4.16
C ILE A 73 1.25 1.09 4.73
N GLU A 74 1.56 2.29 5.21
CA GLU A 74 0.57 3.21 5.74
C GLU A 74 0.70 4.51 4.97
N PHE A 75 -0.42 4.98 4.43
CA PHE A 75 -0.45 6.29 3.77
C PHE A 75 -0.27 7.39 4.81
N LEU A 76 0.44 8.45 4.43
CA LEU A 76 0.59 9.58 5.35
C LEU A 76 -0.75 10.29 5.56
N THR A 77 -1.63 10.21 4.59
CA THR A 77 -2.97 10.75 4.66
C THR A 77 -3.93 9.71 4.09
N PRO A 78 -5.06 9.44 4.72
CA PRO A 78 -5.99 8.46 4.17
C PRO A 78 -6.40 8.81 2.74
N ALA A 79 -6.47 7.78 1.89
CA ALA A 79 -6.76 7.97 0.48
C ALA A 79 -7.68 6.84 0.00
N PRO A 80 -8.98 6.91 0.33
CA PRO A 80 -9.89 5.80 0.05
C PRO A 80 -10.08 5.51 -1.42
N HIS A 81 -9.74 6.43 -2.30
CA HIS A 81 -9.91 6.23 -3.75
C HIS A 81 -8.63 5.81 -4.46
N PHE A 82 -7.51 5.76 -3.75
CA PHE A 82 -6.23 5.49 -4.39
C PHE A 82 -6.21 4.17 -5.13
N TRP A 83 -6.84 3.15 -4.57
CA TRP A 83 -6.82 1.81 -5.14
C TRP A 83 -7.79 1.63 -6.31
N GLY A 84 -8.55 2.69 -6.66
CA GLY A 84 -9.56 2.59 -7.70
C GLY A 84 -10.84 1.96 -7.23
N LEU A 85 -10.96 1.73 -5.92
CA LEU A 85 -12.14 1.17 -5.29
C LEU A 85 -12.66 2.19 -4.28
N GLU A 86 -13.95 2.19 -4.03
CA GLU A 86 -14.48 3.01 -2.95
C GLU A 86 -14.35 2.22 -1.67
N LEU A 87 -13.44 2.69 -0.81
CA LEU A 87 -13.19 2.05 0.47
C LEU A 87 -13.61 3.00 1.57
N GLU A 88 -14.34 2.49 2.54
CA GLU A 88 -14.79 3.33 3.65
C GLU A 88 -13.66 3.54 4.63
N ASP A 89 -13.55 4.76 5.12
CA ASP A 89 -12.68 5.05 6.25
C ASP A 89 -13.46 4.67 7.50
N LYS A 90 -12.98 3.67 8.21
CA LYS A 90 -13.69 3.13 9.35
C LYS A 90 -13.94 4.16 10.45
N SER A 91 -13.14 5.20 10.48
CA SER A 91 -13.33 6.25 11.46
C SER A 91 -14.59 7.07 11.21
N THR A 92 -15.17 6.98 10.01
CA THR A 92 -16.37 7.74 9.67
C THR A 92 -17.59 6.86 9.50
N SER A 93 -17.47 5.58 9.60
CA SER A 93 -18.58 4.70 9.34
C SER A 93 -19.65 4.87 10.38
N SER A 94 -20.79 4.83 9.90
CA SER A 94 -21.86 4.66 10.76
C SER A 94 -23.03 4.27 9.97
N THR A 95 -22.86 4.11 9.68
CA THR A 95 -23.61 3.65 9.13
C THR A 95 -24.14 3.42 8.68
N ASP A 96 -24.57 3.23 8.82
CA ASP A 96 -25.22 2.82 8.23
C ASP A 96 -25.41 2.61 7.58
N GLY A 97 -25.51 2.37 7.79
CA GLY A 97 -25.93 2.10 7.19
C GLY A 97 -25.84 1.83 6.45
N THR A 98 -26.02 1.83 6.53
CA THR A 98 -26.10 1.56 5.80
C THR A 98 -25.76 1.14 5.06
N THR A 99 -25.80 1.01 5.20
CA THR A 99 -25.59 0.61 4.56
C THR A 99 -25.20 0.06 3.99
N SER A 100 -25.24 -0.03 4.21
CA SER A 100 -25.02 -0.49 3.77
C SER A 100 -24.70 -1.03 3.28
N VAL A 101 -24.75 -1.07 3.55
CA VAL A 101 -24.72 -1.49 3.26
C VAL A 101 -24.66 -1.89 2.91
N ASN A 102 -24.73 -1.93 3.28
CA ASN A 102 -24.97 -2.21 3.14
C ASN A 102 -25.01 -2.51 2.94
#